data_c14605326863e2f775fd80a8198458ef
#
_entry.id   c14605326863e2f775fd80a8198458ef
#
_cell.length_a   1.000
_cell.length_b   1.000
_cell.length_c   1.000
_cell.angle_alpha   90.00
_cell.angle_beta   90.00
_cell.angle_gamma   90.00
#
_symmetry.space_group_name_H-M   'P 1'
#
loop_
_entity.id
_entity.type
_entity.pdbx_description
1 polymer ?
#
loop_
_entity_poly.entity_id
_entity_poly.type
_entity_poly.pdbx_seq_one_letter_code
_entity_poly.pdbx_strand_id
1 'polypeptide(L)'
;MKPVRDFLVSIPKRFKDEIELSDGSKLWLASKYQEFNNRVTSGKVIATPAKDDMGVQEGDDLYFHHHVVTTVDKYSQEVEDKKFVVRPDQAIAHKNKDGVIKSLGEWILVEPVEQKDKLQSDVIEIVQTTENSMGRVKYMSKDYHDLKEGDLVEFSRHSDYEIEIEGEPMWRMLYRDIMFVWLEEDDQ
;
A
#
# COMPACT_ATOMS: atom_id res chain seq x y z
N MET A 1 -3.13 16.56 21.82
CA MET A 1 -1.68 16.17 21.71
C MET A 1 -1.22 16.62 20.33
N LYS A 2 -0.08 17.32 20.23
CA LYS A 2 0.45 17.77 18.93
C LYS A 2 1.78 17.07 18.68
N PRO A 3 1.87 16.17 17.71
CA PRO A 3 3.11 15.45 17.42
C PRO A 3 4.15 16.39 16.82
N VAL A 4 5.44 16.08 17.04
CA VAL A 4 6.56 16.91 16.55
C VAL A 4 7.09 16.37 15.23
N ARG A 5 7.18 15.05 15.09
CA ARG A 5 7.80 14.37 13.93
C ARG A 5 6.89 13.40 13.22
N ASP A 6 5.93 12.85 13.95
CA ASP A 6 5.16 11.69 13.50
C ASP A 6 3.71 12.10 13.23
N PHE A 7 2.98 11.30 12.47
CA PHE A 7 1.54 11.43 12.34
C PHE A 7 0.85 10.79 13.54
N LEU A 8 -0.27 11.36 13.97
CA LEU A 8 -1.20 10.72 14.88
C LEU A 8 -2.43 10.29 14.08
N VAL A 9 -2.75 9.00 14.11
CA VAL A 9 -3.87 8.43 13.36
C VAL A 9 -4.86 7.72 14.27
N SER A 10 -6.14 7.77 13.91
CA SER A 10 -7.19 6.98 14.53
C SER A 10 -7.40 5.68 13.77
N ILE A 11 -7.32 4.54 14.46
CA ILE A 11 -7.52 3.22 13.89
C ILE A 11 -8.54 2.50 14.77
N PRO A 12 -9.83 2.49 14.37
CA PRO A 12 -10.92 1.93 15.18
C PRO A 12 -10.76 0.44 15.50
N LYS A 13 -10.20 -0.33 14.54
CA LYS A 13 -9.90 -1.76 14.67
C LYS A 13 -8.52 -2.04 14.14
N ARG A 14 -7.75 -2.89 14.82
CA ARG A 14 -6.39 -3.29 14.39
C ARG A 14 -6.38 -4.33 13.28
N PHE A 15 -7.47 -5.08 13.15
CA PHE A 15 -7.59 -6.19 12.21
C PHE A 15 -8.85 -6.08 11.38
N LYS A 16 -8.77 -6.59 10.17
CA LYS A 16 -9.93 -6.88 9.33
C LYS A 16 -10.59 -8.13 9.87
N ASP A 17 -11.77 -8.01 10.45
CA ASP A 17 -12.52 -9.14 11.01
C ASP A 17 -13.51 -9.74 10.01
N GLU A 18 -13.86 -8.97 8.99
CA GLU A 18 -14.85 -9.33 7.98
C GLU A 18 -14.48 -8.78 6.60
N ILE A 19 -14.86 -9.49 5.56
CA ILE A 19 -14.83 -9.03 4.17
C ILE A 19 -16.27 -9.01 3.68
N GLU A 20 -16.69 -7.92 3.06
CA GLU A 20 -17.97 -7.82 2.36
C GLU A 20 -17.80 -8.38 0.94
N LEU A 21 -18.63 -9.36 0.60
CA LEU A 21 -18.63 -9.99 -0.73
C LEU A 21 -19.49 -9.15 -1.69
N SER A 22 -19.32 -9.40 -2.99
CA SER A 22 -20.04 -8.67 -4.06
C SER A 22 -21.57 -8.80 -4.00
N ASP A 23 -22.08 -9.81 -3.31
CA ASP A 23 -23.51 -10.04 -3.07
C ASP A 23 -24.05 -9.36 -1.80
N GLY A 24 -23.18 -8.58 -1.10
CA GLY A 24 -23.50 -7.93 0.18
C GLY A 24 -23.43 -8.86 1.40
N SER A 25 -23.10 -10.13 1.23
CA SER A 25 -22.85 -11.02 2.34
C SER A 25 -21.49 -10.74 2.98
N LYS A 26 -21.32 -11.16 4.26
CA LYS A 26 -20.09 -10.93 5.01
C LYS A 26 -19.40 -12.25 5.31
N LEU A 27 -18.11 -12.31 4.98
CA LEU A 27 -17.24 -13.41 5.37
C LEU A 27 -16.42 -13.00 6.59
N TRP A 28 -16.52 -13.79 7.66
CA TRP A 28 -15.71 -13.60 8.87
C TRP A 28 -14.32 -14.17 8.70
N LEU A 29 -13.30 -13.36 9.01
CA LEU A 29 -11.91 -13.75 8.93
C LEU A 29 -11.43 -14.37 10.24
N ALA A 30 -10.64 -15.43 10.14
CA ALA A 30 -9.96 -16.03 11.30
C ALA A 30 -8.70 -15.22 11.65
N SER A 31 -8.84 -13.91 11.90
CA SER A 31 -7.76 -12.94 12.08
C SER A 31 -6.75 -13.35 13.16
N LYS A 32 -7.16 -14.11 14.16
CA LYS A 32 -6.27 -14.64 15.20
C LYS A 32 -5.21 -15.63 14.69
N TYR A 33 -5.49 -16.33 13.58
CA TYR A 33 -4.57 -17.33 13.01
C TYR A 33 -3.68 -16.75 11.89
N GLN A 34 -4.08 -15.62 11.30
CA GLN A 34 -3.34 -14.93 10.24
C GLN A 34 -3.24 -13.43 10.55
N GLU A 35 -2.82 -13.12 11.77
CA GLU A 35 -2.72 -11.74 12.26
C GLU A 35 -2.00 -10.82 11.29
N PHE A 36 -0.89 -11.29 10.72
CA PHE A 36 -0.05 -10.50 9.84
C PHE A 36 -0.78 -10.03 8.57
N ASN A 37 -1.54 -10.92 7.93
CA ASN A 37 -2.24 -10.65 6.68
C ASN A 37 -3.52 -9.82 6.87
N ASN A 38 -4.06 -9.82 8.09
CA ASN A 38 -5.33 -9.16 8.41
C ASN A 38 -5.15 -7.83 9.15
N ARG A 39 -3.91 -7.34 9.30
CA ARG A 39 -3.66 -6.04 9.91
C ARG A 39 -4.19 -4.91 9.04
N VAL A 40 -4.82 -3.94 9.67
CA VAL A 40 -5.24 -2.71 9.01
C VAL A 40 -4.01 -1.89 8.64
N THR A 41 -3.99 -1.37 7.43
CA THR A 41 -2.89 -0.55 6.87
C THR A 41 -3.31 0.87 6.57
N SER A 42 -4.46 1.31 7.08
CA SER A 42 -4.95 2.67 6.91
C SER A 42 -5.61 3.20 8.19
N GLY A 43 -5.65 4.52 8.32
CA GLY A 43 -6.30 5.19 9.42
C GLY A 43 -6.50 6.68 9.15
N LYS A 44 -7.42 7.29 9.92
CA LYS A 44 -7.75 8.71 9.80
C LYS A 44 -6.72 9.56 10.51
N VAL A 45 -6.14 10.55 9.83
CA VAL A 45 -5.17 11.49 10.42
C VAL A 45 -5.88 12.39 11.42
N ILE A 46 -5.41 12.39 12.67
CA ILE A 46 -5.88 13.26 13.75
C ILE A 46 -4.96 14.48 13.87
N ALA A 47 -3.65 14.29 13.70
CA ALA A 47 -2.68 15.37 13.74
C ALA A 47 -1.47 15.03 12.86
N THR A 48 -0.90 16.06 12.25
CA THR A 48 0.26 15.99 11.38
C THR A 48 1.55 16.40 12.07
N PRO A 49 2.73 15.99 11.58
CA PRO A 49 4.02 16.47 12.07
C PRO A 49 4.14 18.00 12.02
N ALA A 50 4.74 18.59 13.06
CA ALA A 50 4.90 20.05 13.12
C ALA A 50 5.98 20.59 12.16
N LYS A 51 6.90 19.73 11.70
CA LYS A 51 8.10 20.10 10.94
C LYS A 51 8.19 19.53 9.53
N ASP A 52 7.29 18.63 9.19
CA ASP A 52 7.38 17.92 7.92
C ASP A 52 6.08 18.14 7.13
N ASP A 53 6.18 18.82 5.99
CA ASP A 53 5.06 19.07 5.11
C ASP A 53 5.07 18.04 3.98
N MET A 54 4.51 16.87 4.26
CA MET A 54 4.29 15.84 3.25
C MET A 54 2.98 16.05 2.47
N GLY A 55 2.32 17.20 2.66
CA GLY A 55 1.04 17.51 2.03
C GLY A 55 -0.17 16.82 2.67
N VAL A 56 0.04 16.03 3.72
CA VAL A 56 -1.02 15.34 4.47
C VAL A 56 -1.70 16.31 5.43
N GLN A 57 -3.03 16.25 5.52
CA GLN A 57 -3.84 17.09 6.40
C GLN A 57 -4.62 16.28 7.43
N GLU A 58 -5.03 16.95 8.49
CA GLU A 58 -5.97 16.37 9.44
C GLU A 58 -7.28 16.01 8.76
N GLY A 59 -7.73 14.77 8.97
CA GLY A 59 -8.92 14.20 8.36
C GLY A 59 -8.67 13.45 7.05
N ASP A 60 -7.44 13.43 6.52
CA ASP A 60 -7.06 12.56 5.41
C ASP A 60 -7.03 11.08 5.87
N ASP A 61 -7.14 10.15 4.92
CA ASP A 61 -6.83 8.75 5.16
C ASP A 61 -5.34 8.54 4.89
N LEU A 62 -4.62 8.02 5.88
CA LEU A 62 -3.20 7.69 5.77
C LEU A 62 -3.03 6.19 5.61
N TYR A 63 -2.32 5.76 4.57
CA TYR A 63 -1.91 4.38 4.35
C TYR A 63 -0.49 4.17 4.86
N PHE A 64 -0.27 3.10 5.60
CA PHE A 64 0.98 2.89 6.32
C PHE A 64 1.36 1.41 6.41
N HIS A 65 2.58 1.17 6.82
CA HIS A 65 3.13 -0.16 6.99
C HIS A 65 2.38 -0.94 8.11
N HIS A 66 2.04 -2.19 7.85
CA HIS A 66 1.29 -3.07 8.78
C HIS A 66 1.92 -3.23 10.18
N HIS A 67 3.21 -2.92 10.34
CA HIS A 67 3.87 -2.94 11.64
C HIS A 67 3.37 -1.87 12.62
N VAL A 68 2.69 -0.83 12.15
CA VAL A 68 2.10 0.21 13.01
C VAL A 68 1.10 -0.38 14.00
N VAL A 69 0.31 -1.35 13.56
CA VAL A 69 -0.76 -1.96 14.37
C VAL A 69 -0.37 -3.30 15.02
N THR A 70 0.93 -3.52 15.24
CA THR A 70 1.38 -4.76 15.91
C THR A 70 0.74 -4.92 17.29
N THR A 71 0.42 -6.15 17.66
CA THR A 71 -0.08 -6.52 19.00
C THR A 71 1.03 -6.79 20.00
N VAL A 72 2.27 -6.87 19.55
CA VAL A 72 3.43 -7.07 20.44
C VAL A 72 3.69 -5.77 21.19
N ASP A 73 3.38 -5.72 22.48
CA ASP A 73 3.44 -4.51 23.33
C ASP A 73 4.77 -3.75 23.20
N LYS A 74 5.87 -4.46 23.16
CA LYS A 74 7.22 -3.85 23.00
C LYS A 74 7.38 -3.02 21.74
N TYR A 75 6.60 -3.31 20.68
CA TYR A 75 6.67 -2.65 19.37
C TYR A 75 5.39 -1.89 19.03
N SER A 76 4.42 -1.89 19.95
CA SER A 76 3.16 -1.18 19.74
C SER A 76 3.41 0.31 19.60
N GLN A 77 2.78 0.93 18.61
CA GLN A 77 2.79 2.36 18.37
C GLN A 77 1.48 3.03 18.85
N GLU A 78 0.65 2.29 19.56
CA GLU A 78 -0.54 2.83 20.20
C GLU A 78 -0.13 3.68 21.42
N VAL A 79 -0.52 4.95 21.41
CA VAL A 79 -0.21 5.91 22.49
C VAL A 79 -1.41 6.21 23.37
N GLU A 80 -2.61 6.00 22.86
CA GLU A 80 -3.89 6.15 23.53
C GLU A 80 -4.90 5.20 22.86
N ASP A 81 -6.00 4.86 23.51
CA ASP A 81 -7.00 3.95 22.91
C ASP A 81 -7.33 4.32 21.46
N LYS A 82 -7.09 3.39 20.54
CA LYS A 82 -7.29 3.54 19.09
C LYS A 82 -6.52 4.69 18.41
N LYS A 83 -5.51 5.26 19.09
CA LYS A 83 -4.64 6.28 18.52
C LYS A 83 -3.22 5.76 18.39
N PHE A 84 -2.70 5.82 17.19
CA PHE A 84 -1.40 5.27 16.83
C PHE A 84 -0.50 6.36 16.28
N VAL A 85 0.78 6.21 16.57
CA VAL A 85 1.84 7.03 15.98
C VAL A 85 2.30 6.35 14.70
N VAL A 86 2.34 7.09 13.59
CA VAL A 86 2.91 6.64 12.30
C VAL A 86 4.09 7.54 11.98
N ARG A 87 5.28 6.94 11.87
CA ARG A 87 6.46 7.68 11.47
C ARG A 87 6.41 8.00 9.98
N PRO A 88 7.08 9.09 9.52
CA PRO A 88 7.14 9.46 8.11
C PRO A 88 7.65 8.33 7.19
N ASP A 89 8.64 7.54 7.66
CA ASP A 89 9.19 6.40 6.91
C ASP A 89 8.23 5.20 6.81
N GLN A 90 7.20 5.16 7.64
CA GLN A 90 6.13 4.15 7.61
C GLN A 90 4.90 4.61 6.84
N ALA A 91 4.76 5.90 6.59
CA ALA A 91 3.68 6.47 5.78
C ALA A 91 3.96 6.20 4.30
N ILE A 92 3.00 5.60 3.60
CA ILE A 92 3.18 5.13 2.22
C ILE A 92 2.41 6.01 1.25
N ALA A 93 1.16 6.32 1.57
CA ALA A 93 0.29 7.16 0.76
C ALA A 93 -0.75 7.86 1.64
N HIS A 94 -1.41 8.86 1.10
CA HIS A 94 -2.60 9.43 1.71
C HIS A 94 -3.69 9.69 0.66
N LYS A 95 -4.92 9.69 1.11
CA LYS A 95 -6.08 10.14 0.34
C LYS A 95 -6.62 11.39 1.00
N ASN A 96 -6.66 12.49 0.26
CA ASN A 96 -7.19 13.73 0.77
C ASN A 96 -8.74 13.73 0.79
N LYS A 97 -9.33 14.81 1.31
CA LYS A 97 -10.80 14.97 1.40
C LYS A 97 -11.50 15.03 0.04
N ASP A 98 -10.78 15.38 -1.02
CA ASP A 98 -11.29 15.42 -2.40
C ASP A 98 -11.21 14.06 -3.08
N GLY A 99 -10.72 13.04 -2.38
CA GLY A 99 -10.56 11.67 -2.90
C GLY A 99 -9.29 11.46 -3.71
N VAL A 100 -8.39 12.45 -3.77
CA VAL A 100 -7.12 12.32 -4.50
C VAL A 100 -6.12 11.53 -3.66
N ILE A 101 -5.58 10.48 -4.26
CA ILE A 101 -4.55 9.63 -3.66
C ILE A 101 -3.18 10.08 -4.13
N LYS A 102 -2.24 10.19 -3.20
CA LYS A 102 -0.83 10.49 -3.47
C LYS A 102 0.06 9.58 -2.65
N SER A 103 1.09 9.07 -3.29
CA SER A 103 2.18 8.40 -2.59
C SER A 103 2.98 9.39 -1.75
N LEU A 104 3.69 8.92 -0.75
CA LEU A 104 4.48 9.75 0.18
C LEU A 104 5.97 9.36 0.15
N GLY A 105 6.82 10.34 0.46
CA GLY A 105 8.26 10.11 0.56
C GLY A 105 8.88 9.62 -0.75
N GLU A 106 9.44 8.41 -0.76
CA GLU A 106 10.05 7.77 -1.94
C GLU A 106 9.27 6.54 -2.42
N TRP A 107 8.08 6.35 -1.88
CA TRP A 107 7.25 5.23 -2.27
C TRP A 107 6.65 5.42 -3.67
N ILE A 108 6.71 4.35 -4.44
CA ILE A 108 6.01 4.18 -5.72
C ILE A 108 4.99 3.07 -5.52
N LEU A 109 3.77 3.33 -5.93
CA LEU A 109 2.69 2.35 -5.89
C LEU A 109 2.43 1.83 -7.30
N VAL A 110 2.49 0.52 -7.42
CA VAL A 110 2.41 -0.20 -8.69
C VAL A 110 1.22 -1.12 -8.66
N GLU A 111 0.38 -1.03 -9.69
CA GLU A 111 -0.73 -1.94 -9.92
C GLU A 111 -0.20 -3.23 -10.56
N PRO A 112 -0.48 -4.41 -9.97
CA PRO A 112 -0.04 -5.68 -10.53
C PRO A 112 -0.59 -5.89 -11.95
N VAL A 113 0.25 -6.32 -12.86
CA VAL A 113 -0.17 -6.76 -14.20
C VAL A 113 -0.11 -8.27 -14.24
N GLU A 114 -1.25 -8.92 -14.49
CA GLU A 114 -1.29 -10.37 -14.69
C GLU A 114 -0.51 -10.73 -15.96
N GLN A 115 0.61 -11.41 -15.83
CA GLN A 115 1.23 -12.08 -16.95
C GLN A 115 0.39 -13.33 -17.27
N LYS A 116 -0.35 -13.27 -18.35
CA LYS A 116 -0.95 -14.47 -18.94
C LYS A 116 0.17 -15.24 -19.62
N ASP A 117 0.85 -16.12 -18.90
CA ASP A 117 1.76 -17.08 -19.51
C ASP A 117 0.96 -17.99 -20.46
N LYS A 118 1.17 -17.78 -21.76
CA LYS A 118 0.65 -18.63 -22.81
C LYS A 118 1.48 -19.91 -22.90
N LEU A 119 1.40 -20.77 -21.91
CA LEU A 119 1.73 -22.17 -22.04
C LEU A 119 0.40 -22.94 -22.06
N GLN A 120 -0.30 -22.87 -23.19
CA GLN A 120 -1.35 -23.83 -23.53
C GLN A 120 -0.68 -25.16 -23.85
N SER A 121 -0.62 -26.03 -22.85
CA SER A 121 -0.54 -27.45 -23.05
C SER A 121 -1.96 -28.01 -22.94
N ASP A 122 -2.44 -28.71 -23.96
CA ASP A 122 -3.81 -29.22 -24.05
C ASP A 122 -4.20 -30.26 -22.97
N VAL A 123 -3.35 -30.52 -21.99
CA VAL A 123 -3.53 -31.62 -21.01
C VAL A 123 -3.40 -31.21 -19.56
N ILE A 124 -2.67 -30.15 -19.21
CA ILE A 124 -2.52 -29.70 -17.82
C ILE A 124 -2.44 -28.17 -17.80
N GLU A 125 -3.40 -27.54 -17.16
CA GLU A 125 -3.34 -26.12 -16.78
C GLU A 125 -2.38 -26.02 -15.59
N ILE A 126 -1.07 -25.90 -15.88
CA ILE A 126 -0.09 -25.57 -14.83
C ILE A 126 -0.22 -24.07 -14.65
N VAL A 127 -0.94 -23.65 -13.61
CA VAL A 127 -0.84 -22.31 -13.07
C VAL A 127 0.55 -22.22 -12.44
N GLN A 128 1.57 -21.94 -13.26
CA GLN A 128 2.83 -21.46 -12.73
C GLN A 128 2.55 -20.03 -12.27
N THR A 129 2.45 -19.83 -10.96
CA THR A 129 2.68 -18.54 -10.34
C THR A 129 4.15 -18.17 -10.57
N THR A 130 4.46 -17.69 -11.76
CA THR A 130 5.69 -16.93 -11.96
C THR A 130 5.61 -15.74 -11.01
N GLU A 131 6.64 -15.59 -10.19
CA GLU A 131 6.79 -14.39 -9.35
C GLU A 131 6.62 -13.19 -10.27
N ASN A 132 5.49 -12.51 -10.12
CA ASN A 132 5.12 -11.44 -11.02
C ASN A 132 5.96 -10.22 -10.64
N SER A 133 6.97 -9.90 -11.44
CA SER A 133 7.88 -8.77 -11.24
C SER A 133 7.55 -7.58 -12.14
N MET A 134 6.35 -7.56 -12.71
CA MET A 134 5.89 -6.50 -13.60
C MET A 134 4.59 -5.86 -13.10
N GLY A 135 4.50 -4.55 -13.26
CA GLY A 135 3.30 -3.80 -12.90
C GLY A 135 3.28 -2.42 -13.55
N ARG A 136 2.15 -1.74 -13.42
CA ARG A 136 1.96 -0.39 -13.95
C ARG A 136 2.03 0.63 -12.82
N VAL A 137 2.87 1.64 -12.97
CA VAL A 137 3.00 2.73 -11.99
C VAL A 137 1.66 3.45 -11.86
N LYS A 138 1.12 3.50 -10.64
CA LYS A 138 -0.19 4.12 -10.36
C LYS A 138 -0.05 5.45 -9.65
N TYR A 139 0.79 5.52 -8.61
CA TYR A 139 1.00 6.73 -7.81
C TYR A 139 2.47 6.91 -7.48
N MET A 140 2.94 8.14 -7.61
CA MET A 140 4.28 8.58 -7.23
C MET A 140 4.18 9.91 -6.50
N SER A 141 5.11 10.16 -5.56
CA SER A 141 5.18 11.43 -4.83
C SER A 141 6.20 12.38 -5.44
N LYS A 142 7.16 11.86 -6.19
CA LYS A 142 8.27 12.60 -6.80
C LYS A 142 8.22 12.43 -8.31
N ASP A 143 8.60 13.49 -9.01
CA ASP A 143 8.86 13.43 -10.44
C ASP A 143 10.26 12.83 -10.65
N TYR A 144 10.31 11.69 -11.31
CA TYR A 144 11.55 11.06 -11.77
C TYR A 144 11.71 11.37 -13.26
N HIS A 145 12.96 11.55 -13.69
CA HIS A 145 13.26 11.93 -15.08
C HIS A 145 12.81 10.85 -16.09
N ASP A 146 12.89 9.61 -15.68
CA ASP A 146 12.76 8.40 -16.52
C ASP A 146 11.60 7.49 -16.10
N LEU A 147 10.72 7.98 -15.23
CA LEU A 147 9.56 7.25 -14.73
C LEU A 147 8.37 8.18 -14.54
N LYS A 148 7.20 7.77 -15.01
CA LYS A 148 5.93 8.49 -14.86
C LYS A 148 4.79 7.53 -14.50
N GLU A 149 3.71 8.10 -13.99
CA GLU A 149 2.47 7.35 -13.80
C GLU A 149 1.97 6.80 -15.14
N GLY A 150 1.54 5.53 -15.13
CA GLY A 150 1.11 4.78 -16.30
C GLY A 150 2.20 3.91 -16.92
N ASP A 151 3.47 4.12 -16.62
CA ASP A 151 4.55 3.31 -17.17
C ASP A 151 4.45 1.85 -16.72
N LEU A 152 4.73 0.94 -17.64
CA LEU A 152 4.91 -0.47 -17.32
C LEU A 152 6.35 -0.68 -16.84
N VAL A 153 6.49 -1.24 -15.64
CA VAL A 153 7.80 -1.43 -15.01
C VAL A 153 8.05 -2.88 -14.64
N GLU A 154 9.32 -3.25 -14.70
CA GLU A 154 9.83 -4.48 -14.11
C GLU A 154 10.72 -4.12 -12.92
N PHE A 155 10.55 -4.84 -11.81
CA PHE A 155 11.23 -4.55 -10.56
C PHE A 155 11.94 -5.78 -10.00
N SER A 156 12.84 -5.55 -9.05
CA SER A 156 13.64 -6.60 -8.44
C SER A 156 12.75 -7.57 -7.64
N ARG A 157 13.14 -8.85 -7.64
CA ARG A 157 12.46 -9.88 -6.85
C ARG A 157 12.37 -9.48 -5.39
N HIS A 158 11.23 -9.81 -4.75
CA HIS A 158 10.94 -9.52 -3.35
C HIS A 158 10.75 -8.03 -3.01
N SER A 159 10.55 -7.16 -4.01
CA SER A 159 10.20 -5.75 -3.80
C SER A 159 8.69 -5.51 -3.83
N ASP A 160 7.90 -6.53 -4.12
CA ASP A 160 6.45 -6.57 -4.28
C ASP A 160 5.71 -6.64 -2.93
N TYR A 161 5.97 -5.70 -2.04
CA TYR A 161 5.24 -5.64 -0.77
C TYR A 161 3.82 -5.14 -1.00
N GLU A 162 2.86 -6.03 -0.80
CA GLU A 162 1.45 -5.72 -0.98
C GLU A 162 0.93 -4.70 0.04
N ILE A 163 0.12 -3.78 -0.45
CA ILE A 163 -0.69 -2.85 0.32
C ILE A 163 -2.04 -2.69 -0.37
N GLU A 164 -3.11 -2.59 0.41
CA GLU A 164 -4.44 -2.32 -0.12
C GLU A 164 -4.72 -0.82 -0.08
N ILE A 165 -5.09 -0.25 -1.22
CA ILE A 165 -5.51 1.15 -1.37
C ILE A 165 -6.93 1.16 -1.94
N GLU A 166 -7.90 1.66 -1.20
CA GLU A 166 -9.32 1.71 -1.58
C GLU A 166 -9.91 0.34 -1.98
N GLY A 167 -9.45 -0.73 -1.35
CA GLY A 167 -9.89 -2.09 -1.67
C GLY A 167 -9.13 -2.74 -2.82
N GLU A 168 -8.26 -2.01 -3.50
CA GLU A 168 -7.44 -2.52 -4.60
C GLU A 168 -6.05 -2.94 -4.10
N PRO A 169 -5.57 -4.14 -4.41
CA PRO A 169 -4.23 -4.57 -4.08
C PRO A 169 -3.22 -3.83 -4.93
N MET A 170 -2.20 -3.27 -4.29
CA MET A 170 -1.07 -2.62 -4.95
C MET A 170 0.24 -3.11 -4.35
N TRP A 171 1.30 -2.98 -5.10
CA TRP A 171 2.65 -3.19 -4.61
C TRP A 171 3.31 -1.85 -4.31
N ARG A 172 3.90 -1.73 -3.14
CA ARG A 172 4.73 -0.58 -2.76
C ARG A 172 6.19 -0.92 -2.89
N MET A 173 6.93 -0.06 -3.54
CA MET A 173 8.37 -0.21 -3.74
C MET A 173 9.06 1.15 -3.75
N LEU A 174 10.37 1.16 -3.72
CA LEU A 174 11.19 2.35 -3.88
C LEU A 174 11.68 2.45 -5.34
N TYR A 175 11.99 3.66 -5.79
CA TYR A 175 12.55 3.88 -7.14
C TYR A 175 13.74 2.97 -7.46
N ARG A 176 14.63 2.75 -6.49
CA ARG A 176 15.81 1.87 -6.65
C ARG A 176 15.48 0.39 -6.90
N ASP A 177 14.24 -0.02 -6.63
CA ASP A 177 13.79 -1.41 -6.83
C ASP A 177 13.29 -1.63 -8.26
N ILE A 178 13.05 -0.55 -9.02
CA ILE A 178 12.66 -0.60 -10.44
C ILE A 178 13.91 -0.85 -11.28
N MET A 179 13.86 -1.90 -12.08
CA MET A 179 14.97 -2.35 -12.93
C MET A 179 14.83 -1.85 -14.36
N PHE A 180 13.60 -1.91 -14.91
CA PHE A 180 13.32 -1.53 -16.28
C PHE A 180 11.99 -0.79 -16.38
N VAL A 181 11.95 0.18 -17.28
CA VAL A 181 10.72 0.82 -17.77
C VAL A 181 10.51 0.33 -19.20
N TRP A 182 9.37 -0.29 -19.46
CA TRP A 182 9.01 -0.77 -20.79
C TRP A 182 8.34 0.38 -21.55
N LEU A 183 8.99 0.81 -22.62
CA LEU A 183 8.41 1.80 -23.53
C LEU A 183 7.35 1.09 -24.37
N GLU A 184 6.11 1.55 -24.31
CA GLU A 184 5.10 1.13 -25.28
C GLU A 184 5.57 1.64 -26.66
N GLU A 185 5.75 0.74 -27.63
CA GLU A 185 6.03 1.15 -28.99
C GLU A 185 4.79 1.94 -29.45
N ASP A 186 4.97 3.19 -29.83
CA ASP A 186 3.92 3.98 -30.45
C ASP A 186 3.51 3.21 -31.74
N ASP A 187 2.32 2.63 -31.73
CA ASP A 187 1.71 2.06 -32.93
C ASP A 187 1.57 3.17 -33.99
N GLN A 188 2.54 3.20 -34.92
CA GLN A 188 2.53 4.08 -36.09
C GLN A 188 1.60 3.52 -37.16
#